data_400b52b2b8fba8fedaffe74025463153
#
_entry.id   400b52b2b8fba8fedaffe74025463153
#
_cell.length_a   1.000
_cell.length_b   1.000
_cell.length_c   1.000
_cell.angle_alpha   90.00
_cell.angle_beta   90.00
_cell.angle_gamma   90.00
#
_symmetry.space_group_name_H-M   'P 1'
#
loop_
_entity.id
_entity.type
_entity.pdbx_description
1 polymer ?
#
loop_
_entity_poly.entity_id
_entity_poly.type
_entity_poly.pdbx_seq_one_letter_code
_entity_poly.pdbx_strand_id
1 'polypeptide(L)'
;MIIEIVGKFYDNHSLTIINRNIALILSENDNIDLYITPLDDYTPDAGLDKKVVKKLKDISAKEIDGNSYPDIQIRHSYPPIWQWPTDERTKVVYIQPWEYPKLPFEWQHKWETFADHVIVPSNYIRDIAVRGGLNPQSITVVPNGYNEQLFNKEEPKSLPYGIDSNKF
;
A
#
# COMPACT_ATOMS: atom_id res chain seq x y z
N MET A 1 -18.78 5.86 -0.13
CA MET A 1 -17.95 4.86 -0.84
C MET A 1 -17.28 3.98 0.19
N ILE A 2 -17.40 2.69 0.08
CA ILE A 2 -16.77 1.72 0.97
C ILE A 2 -15.43 1.29 0.37
N ILE A 3 -14.34 1.49 1.12
CA ILE A 3 -12.99 1.06 0.72
C ILE A 3 -12.46 0.08 1.76
N GLU A 4 -11.91 -1.04 1.29
CA GLU A 4 -11.17 -1.99 2.12
C GLU A 4 -9.69 -1.99 1.71
N ILE A 5 -8.78 -1.94 2.68
CA ILE A 5 -7.34 -2.13 2.43
C ILE A 5 -6.89 -3.44 3.05
N VAL A 6 -6.38 -4.34 2.21
CA VAL A 6 -5.83 -5.63 2.63
C VAL A 6 -4.31 -5.58 2.56
N GLY A 7 -3.64 -5.78 3.69
CA GLY A 7 -2.19 -5.71 3.78
C GLY A 7 -1.66 -5.76 5.21
N LYS A 8 -0.37 -5.57 5.38
CA LYS A 8 0.25 -5.45 6.71
C LYS A 8 0.17 -4.01 7.21
N PHE A 9 0.00 -3.85 8.53
CA PHE A 9 -0.16 -2.54 9.18
C PHE A 9 0.70 -2.35 10.42
N TYR A 10 1.20 -3.41 11.04
CA TYR A 10 1.78 -3.36 12.38
C TYR A 10 3.29 -3.57 12.46
N ASP A 11 3.95 -3.99 11.39
CA ASP A 11 5.41 -4.05 11.33
C ASP A 11 6.05 -2.73 10.81
N ASN A 12 7.38 -2.68 10.65
CA ASN A 12 8.12 -1.49 10.19
C ASN A 12 8.71 -1.64 8.78
N HIS A 13 8.16 -2.53 7.94
CA HIS A 13 8.55 -2.61 6.54
C HIS A 13 7.96 -1.45 5.72
N SER A 14 8.60 -1.12 4.60
CA SER A 14 8.18 -0.02 3.73
C SER A 14 6.73 -0.15 3.25
N LEU A 15 6.29 -1.36 2.88
CA LEU A 15 4.91 -1.62 2.47
C LEU A 15 3.92 -1.32 3.59
N THR A 16 4.25 -1.71 4.81
CA THR A 16 3.41 -1.49 5.99
C THR A 16 3.31 -0.01 6.35
N ILE A 17 4.41 0.75 6.22
CA ILE A 17 4.40 2.21 6.43
C ILE A 17 3.46 2.88 5.42
N ILE A 18 3.51 2.47 4.16
CA ILE A 18 2.64 2.99 3.11
C ILE A 18 1.18 2.66 3.42
N ASN A 19 0.85 1.41 3.77
CA ASN A 19 -0.51 0.98 4.12
C ASN A 19 -1.08 1.80 5.29
N ARG A 20 -0.29 1.99 6.36
CA ARG A 20 -0.69 2.83 7.50
C ARG A 20 -1.01 4.26 7.06
N ASN A 21 -0.12 4.87 6.28
CA ASN A 21 -0.32 6.25 5.84
C ASN A 21 -1.55 6.39 4.95
N ILE A 22 -1.77 5.48 4.01
CA ILE A 22 -2.96 5.46 3.17
C ILE A 22 -4.22 5.30 4.04
N ALA A 23 -4.23 4.35 4.98
CA ALA A 23 -5.37 4.12 5.85
C ALA A 23 -5.68 5.34 6.72
N LEU A 24 -4.66 5.97 7.30
CA LEU A 24 -4.85 7.17 8.13
C LEU A 24 -5.41 8.34 7.33
N ILE A 25 -4.88 8.60 6.13
CA ILE A 25 -5.34 9.68 5.26
C ILE A 25 -6.78 9.42 4.79
N LEU A 26 -7.08 8.21 4.31
CA LEU A 26 -8.43 7.88 3.84
C LEU A 26 -9.46 7.91 4.98
N SER A 27 -9.06 7.57 6.21
CA SER A 27 -9.94 7.62 7.37
C SER A 27 -10.34 9.03 7.82
N GLU A 28 -9.70 10.07 7.26
CA GLU A 28 -10.04 11.48 7.52
C GLU A 28 -11.03 12.06 6.51
N ASN A 29 -11.41 11.29 5.50
CA ASN A 29 -12.37 11.71 4.49
C ASN A 29 -13.77 11.19 4.81
N ASP A 30 -14.69 12.08 5.18
CA ASP A 30 -16.07 11.74 5.57
C ASP A 30 -16.88 11.05 4.46
N ASN A 31 -16.45 11.12 3.20
CA ASN A 31 -17.09 10.43 2.09
C ASN A 31 -16.64 8.98 1.90
N ILE A 32 -15.66 8.53 2.72
CA ILE A 32 -15.10 7.19 2.67
C ILE A 32 -15.42 6.45 3.96
N ASP A 33 -16.11 5.33 3.85
CA ASP A 33 -16.21 4.36 4.93
C ASP A 33 -15.07 3.35 4.75
N LEU A 34 -14.04 3.52 5.57
CA LEU A 34 -12.81 2.76 5.46
C LEU A 34 -12.82 1.54 6.37
N TYR A 35 -12.40 0.41 5.80
CA TYR A 35 -12.12 -0.86 6.46
C TYR A 35 -10.68 -1.27 6.20
N ILE A 36 -10.06 -1.97 7.13
CA ILE A 36 -8.76 -2.60 6.92
C ILE A 36 -8.81 -4.06 7.34
N THR A 37 -8.16 -4.91 6.54
CA THR A 37 -7.95 -6.33 6.84
C THR A 37 -6.45 -6.57 7.01
N PRO A 38 -5.95 -6.52 8.27
CA PRO A 38 -4.55 -6.74 8.56
C PRO A 38 -4.11 -8.17 8.26
N LEU A 39 -2.93 -8.32 7.63
CA LEU A 39 -2.27 -9.61 7.39
C LEU A 39 -1.17 -9.89 8.43
N ASP A 40 -1.05 -9.01 9.43
CA ASP A 40 -0.09 -9.12 10.53
C ASP A 40 -0.76 -8.77 11.86
N ASP A 41 -0.21 -9.31 12.95
CA ASP A 41 -0.64 -9.01 14.30
C ASP A 41 0.17 -7.86 14.89
N TYR A 42 -0.48 -7.05 15.71
CA TYR A 42 0.22 -6.04 16.49
C TYR A 42 1.07 -6.67 17.59
N THR A 43 2.37 -6.31 17.60
CA THR A 43 3.29 -6.63 18.68
C THR A 43 3.75 -5.34 19.37
N PRO A 44 3.83 -5.31 20.72
CA PRO A 44 4.29 -4.13 21.45
C PRO A 44 5.68 -3.63 21.05
N ASP A 45 6.55 -4.55 20.61
CA ASP A 45 7.94 -4.26 20.23
C ASP A 45 8.07 -3.57 18.85
N ALA A 46 6.98 -3.42 18.11
CA ALA A 46 6.98 -2.73 16.82
C ALA A 46 7.29 -1.22 16.92
N GLY A 47 7.33 -0.65 18.14
CA GLY A 47 7.68 0.76 18.36
C GLY A 47 6.70 1.77 17.75
N LEU A 48 5.47 1.35 17.45
CA LEU A 48 4.45 2.20 16.85
C LEU A 48 3.81 3.14 17.88
N ASP A 49 3.45 4.34 17.44
CA ASP A 49 2.67 5.27 18.26
C ASP A 49 1.34 4.65 18.69
N LYS A 50 1.03 4.73 19.98
CA LYS A 50 -0.17 4.12 20.57
C LYS A 50 -1.47 4.67 19.98
N LYS A 51 -1.49 5.95 19.56
CA LYS A 51 -2.66 6.57 18.94
C LYS A 51 -2.90 6.01 17.55
N VAL A 52 -1.81 5.81 16.79
CA VAL A 52 -1.85 5.16 15.47
C VAL A 52 -2.37 3.74 15.59
N VAL A 53 -1.82 2.95 16.52
CA VAL A 53 -2.26 1.57 16.77
C VAL A 53 -3.73 1.53 17.15
N LYS A 54 -4.17 2.42 18.05
CA LYS A 54 -5.58 2.49 18.45
C LYS A 54 -6.48 2.78 17.24
N LYS A 55 -6.15 3.80 16.44
CA LYS A 55 -6.94 4.19 15.25
C LYS A 55 -7.03 3.03 14.24
N LEU A 56 -5.93 2.32 13.99
CA LEU A 56 -5.93 1.15 13.10
C LEU A 56 -6.80 0.02 13.65
N LYS A 57 -6.73 -0.26 14.95
CA LYS A 57 -7.60 -1.26 15.60
C LYS A 57 -9.08 -0.88 15.53
N ASP A 58 -9.39 0.38 15.74
CA ASP A 58 -10.78 0.89 15.66
C ASP A 58 -11.32 0.71 14.23
N ILE A 59 -10.49 0.93 13.19
CA ILE A 59 -10.89 0.71 11.79
C ILE A 59 -11.02 -0.79 11.48
N SER A 60 -10.08 -1.63 11.94
CA SER A 60 -10.11 -3.08 11.67
C SER A 60 -11.21 -3.82 12.41
N ALA A 61 -11.72 -3.25 13.50
CA ALA A 61 -12.82 -3.82 14.26
C ALA A 61 -14.21 -3.53 13.66
N LYS A 62 -14.29 -2.66 12.64
CA LYS A 62 -15.54 -2.41 11.94
C LYS A 62 -15.92 -3.65 11.12
N GLU A 63 -17.20 -3.94 11.08
CA GLU A 63 -17.79 -4.96 10.23
C GLU A 63 -18.58 -4.28 9.11
N ILE A 64 -18.40 -4.74 7.87
CA ILE A 64 -19.25 -4.31 6.77
C ILE A 64 -20.62 -4.95 6.97
N ASP A 65 -21.68 -4.15 6.93
CA ASP A 65 -23.04 -4.66 7.00
C ASP A 65 -23.25 -5.81 6.00
N GLY A 66 -23.90 -6.89 6.44
CA GLY A 66 -24.04 -8.12 5.65
C GLY A 66 -24.72 -7.97 4.29
N ASN A 67 -25.35 -6.82 4.03
CA ASN A 67 -25.94 -6.47 2.73
C ASN A 67 -25.02 -5.55 1.89
N SER A 68 -23.89 -5.13 2.42
CA SER A 68 -22.93 -4.23 1.79
C SER A 68 -21.65 -4.97 1.41
N TYR A 69 -20.89 -4.37 0.52
CA TYR A 69 -19.57 -4.88 0.08
C TYR A 69 -18.65 -3.68 -0.20
N PRO A 70 -17.33 -3.87 -0.20
CA PRO A 70 -16.41 -2.82 -0.60
C PRO A 70 -16.64 -2.45 -2.08
N ASP A 71 -16.80 -1.15 -2.34
CA ASP A 71 -16.76 -0.64 -3.72
C ASP A 71 -15.38 -0.90 -4.32
N ILE A 72 -14.32 -0.71 -3.49
CA ILE A 72 -12.92 -0.91 -3.87
C ILE A 72 -12.20 -1.69 -2.77
N GLN A 73 -11.48 -2.73 -3.18
CA GLN A 73 -10.51 -3.44 -2.33
C GLN A 73 -9.09 -3.13 -2.80
N ILE A 74 -8.31 -2.43 -1.99
CA ILE A 74 -6.90 -2.12 -2.25
C ILE A 74 -6.05 -3.23 -1.64
N ARG A 75 -5.19 -3.87 -2.45
CA ARG A 75 -4.25 -4.91 -2.03
C ARG A 75 -2.82 -4.44 -2.15
N HIS A 76 -2.13 -4.37 -1.04
CA HIS A 76 -0.73 -3.98 -1.01
C HIS A 76 0.04 -4.88 -0.05
N SER A 77 0.61 -5.95 -0.59
CA SER A 77 1.38 -6.95 0.14
C SER A 77 2.45 -7.59 -0.74
N TYR A 78 3.44 -8.19 -0.10
CA TYR A 78 4.39 -9.08 -0.76
C TYR A 78 4.53 -10.39 0.06
N PRO A 79 4.31 -11.55 -0.57
CA PRO A 79 3.82 -11.74 -1.95
C PRO A 79 2.41 -11.18 -2.16
N PRO A 80 2.03 -10.84 -3.43
CA PRO A 80 0.68 -10.37 -3.72
C PRO A 80 -0.37 -11.45 -3.46
N ILE A 81 -1.58 -11.04 -3.06
CA ILE A 81 -2.70 -11.93 -2.78
C ILE A 81 -3.51 -12.15 -4.07
N TRP A 82 -3.38 -13.33 -4.66
CA TRP A 82 -4.04 -13.73 -5.90
C TRP A 82 -5.32 -14.51 -5.61
N GLN A 83 -6.41 -13.81 -5.37
CA GLN A 83 -7.73 -14.41 -5.14
C GLN A 83 -8.84 -13.46 -5.57
N TRP A 84 -10.02 -14.00 -5.84
CA TRP A 84 -11.20 -13.18 -6.09
C TRP A 84 -11.64 -12.47 -4.81
N PRO A 85 -12.24 -11.25 -4.92
CA PRO A 85 -12.89 -10.63 -3.78
C PRO A 85 -14.10 -11.48 -3.34
N THR A 86 -14.57 -11.27 -2.12
CA THR A 86 -15.72 -12.01 -1.58
C THR A 86 -17.01 -11.69 -2.36
N ASP A 87 -17.13 -10.45 -2.86
CA ASP A 87 -18.24 -10.03 -3.71
C ASP A 87 -17.70 -9.64 -5.10
N GLU A 88 -18.29 -10.18 -6.16
CA GLU A 88 -17.84 -9.97 -7.55
C GLU A 88 -17.98 -8.52 -8.03
N ARG A 89 -18.79 -7.71 -7.35
CA ARG A 89 -18.97 -6.28 -7.66
C ARG A 89 -17.83 -5.42 -7.15
N THR A 90 -17.06 -5.93 -6.20
CA THR A 90 -15.89 -5.24 -5.62
C THR A 90 -14.78 -5.07 -6.64
N LYS A 91 -14.33 -3.83 -6.87
CA LYS A 91 -13.19 -3.54 -7.73
C LYS A 91 -11.88 -3.77 -6.99
N VAL A 92 -11.00 -4.58 -7.56
CA VAL A 92 -9.70 -4.91 -6.95
C VAL A 92 -8.59 -4.07 -7.54
N VAL A 93 -7.93 -3.30 -6.69
CA VAL A 93 -6.81 -2.44 -7.04
C VAL A 93 -5.55 -2.94 -6.34
N TYR A 94 -4.51 -3.26 -7.11
CA TYR A 94 -3.20 -3.60 -6.56
C TYR A 94 -2.32 -2.36 -6.49
N ILE A 95 -1.63 -2.15 -5.36
CA ILE A 95 -0.47 -1.27 -5.28
C ILE A 95 0.75 -2.16 -5.30
N GLN A 96 1.58 -2.04 -6.36
CA GLN A 96 2.67 -2.98 -6.54
C GLN A 96 3.99 -2.28 -6.87
N PRO A 97 4.88 -2.14 -5.89
CA PRO A 97 6.29 -1.81 -6.15
C PRO A 97 7.00 -3.02 -6.76
N TRP A 98 7.97 -2.75 -7.63
CA TRP A 98 8.83 -3.77 -8.21
C TRP A 98 10.20 -3.17 -8.57
N GLU A 99 11.28 -3.88 -8.30
CA GLU A 99 12.63 -3.34 -8.40
C GLU A 99 13.44 -3.96 -9.55
N TYR A 100 12.99 -5.10 -10.08
CA TYR A 100 13.73 -5.84 -11.10
C TYR A 100 13.29 -5.48 -12.52
N PRO A 101 14.16 -5.68 -13.54
CA PRO A 101 13.90 -5.27 -14.93
C PRO A 101 12.83 -6.11 -15.64
N LYS A 102 12.39 -7.21 -15.04
CA LYS A 102 11.32 -8.08 -15.56
C LYS A 102 10.36 -8.45 -14.45
N LEU A 103 9.08 -8.50 -14.79
CA LEU A 103 8.08 -9.08 -13.89
C LEU A 103 8.27 -10.59 -13.77
N PRO A 104 7.91 -11.19 -12.64
CA PRO A 104 7.72 -12.65 -12.56
C PRO A 104 6.74 -13.10 -13.65
N PHE A 105 7.06 -14.22 -14.32
CA PHE A 105 6.29 -14.71 -15.47
C PHE A 105 4.79 -14.85 -15.21
N GLU A 106 4.43 -15.27 -13.99
CA GLU A 106 3.02 -15.49 -13.63
C GLU A 106 2.26 -14.20 -13.30
N TRP A 107 2.95 -13.09 -12.99
CA TRP A 107 2.27 -11.89 -12.47
C TRP A 107 1.41 -11.20 -13.52
N GLN A 108 1.86 -11.17 -14.77
CA GLN A 108 1.08 -10.60 -15.85
C GLN A 108 -0.32 -11.25 -15.91
N HIS A 109 -0.35 -12.58 -16.07
CA HIS A 109 -1.60 -13.33 -16.14
C HIS A 109 -2.45 -13.19 -14.87
N LYS A 110 -1.80 -13.16 -13.70
CA LYS A 110 -2.51 -12.97 -12.43
C LYS A 110 -3.10 -11.58 -12.29
N TRP A 111 -2.41 -10.52 -12.75
CA TRP A 111 -2.99 -9.18 -12.77
C TRP A 111 -4.16 -9.09 -13.73
N GLU A 112 -4.06 -9.64 -14.95
CA GLU A 112 -5.16 -9.70 -15.90
C GLU A 112 -6.39 -10.44 -15.34
N THR A 113 -6.16 -11.43 -14.48
CA THR A 113 -7.22 -12.25 -13.88
C THR A 113 -7.84 -11.60 -12.65
N PHE A 114 -7.05 -11.02 -11.75
CA PHE A 114 -7.48 -10.64 -10.41
C PHE A 114 -7.50 -9.13 -10.15
N ALA A 115 -6.98 -8.29 -11.06
CA ALA A 115 -6.94 -6.85 -10.89
C ALA A 115 -7.86 -6.13 -11.86
N ASP A 116 -8.70 -5.23 -11.34
CA ASP A 116 -9.36 -4.22 -12.19
C ASP A 116 -8.38 -3.10 -12.51
N HIS A 117 -7.44 -2.80 -11.60
CA HIS A 117 -6.43 -1.75 -11.80
C HIS A 117 -5.15 -2.01 -10.99
N VAL A 118 -4.02 -1.48 -11.48
CA VAL A 118 -2.72 -1.57 -10.82
C VAL A 118 -2.13 -0.18 -10.64
N ILE A 119 -1.74 0.15 -9.43
CA ILE A 119 -1.01 1.37 -9.09
C ILE A 119 0.47 1.01 -8.89
N VAL A 120 1.34 1.73 -9.56
CA VAL A 120 2.80 1.54 -9.45
C VAL A 120 3.49 2.86 -9.06
N PRO A 121 4.59 2.83 -8.30
CA PRO A 121 5.23 4.05 -7.80
C PRO A 121 6.08 4.81 -8.82
N SER A 122 6.31 4.27 -10.02
CA SER A 122 7.15 4.95 -11.02
C SER A 122 6.83 4.55 -12.46
N ASN A 123 7.22 5.42 -13.40
CA ASN A 123 7.16 5.11 -14.83
C ASN A 123 8.03 3.90 -15.20
N TYR A 124 9.16 3.70 -14.51
CA TYR A 124 10.01 2.53 -14.71
C TYR A 124 9.23 1.22 -14.53
N ILE A 125 8.47 1.11 -13.44
CA ILE A 125 7.67 -0.10 -13.16
C ILE A 125 6.50 -0.20 -14.14
N ARG A 126 5.85 0.92 -14.47
CA ARG A 126 4.79 0.93 -15.50
C ARG A 126 5.31 0.39 -16.82
N ASP A 127 6.49 0.84 -17.28
CA ASP A 127 7.07 0.41 -18.55
C ASP A 127 7.45 -1.09 -18.53
N ILE A 128 7.90 -1.60 -17.39
CA ILE A 128 8.15 -3.04 -17.20
C ILE A 128 6.84 -3.83 -17.28
N ALA A 129 5.78 -3.36 -16.63
CA ALA A 129 4.48 -4.01 -16.62
C ALA A 129 3.86 -4.04 -18.04
N VAL A 130 3.92 -2.92 -18.76
CA VAL A 130 3.45 -2.82 -20.16
C VAL A 130 4.26 -3.70 -21.10
N ARG A 131 5.59 -3.72 -20.96
CA ARG A 131 6.44 -4.66 -21.73
C ARG A 131 6.15 -6.12 -21.38
N GLY A 132 5.72 -6.38 -20.16
CA GLY A 132 5.24 -7.69 -19.72
C GLY A 132 3.86 -8.05 -20.25
N GLY A 133 3.17 -7.13 -20.98
CA GLY A 133 1.88 -7.35 -21.63
C GLY A 133 0.67 -6.75 -20.93
N LEU A 134 0.83 -6.08 -19.78
CA LEU A 134 -0.31 -5.41 -19.13
C LEU A 134 -0.84 -4.27 -19.99
N ASN A 135 -2.18 -4.15 -20.01
CA ASN A 135 -2.84 -3.04 -20.67
C ASN A 135 -2.43 -1.69 -20.01
N PRO A 136 -1.83 -0.74 -20.77
CA PRO A 136 -1.45 0.57 -20.23
C PRO A 136 -2.59 1.34 -19.56
N GLN A 137 -3.84 1.10 -19.96
CA GLN A 137 -5.02 1.76 -19.39
C GLN A 137 -5.42 1.23 -18.01
N SER A 138 -4.98 0.01 -17.66
CA SER A 138 -5.20 -0.56 -16.32
C SER A 138 -4.09 -0.23 -15.33
N ILE A 139 -3.16 0.67 -15.67
CA ILE A 139 -2.03 1.01 -14.82
C ILE A 139 -1.97 2.53 -14.61
N THR A 140 -1.87 2.94 -13.34
CA THR A 140 -1.62 4.34 -12.96
C THR A 140 -0.30 4.46 -12.19
N VAL A 141 0.45 5.51 -12.48
CA VAL A 141 1.67 5.85 -11.72
C VAL A 141 1.30 6.82 -10.59
N VAL A 142 1.50 6.38 -9.36
CA VAL A 142 1.34 7.22 -8.17
C VAL A 142 2.63 7.09 -7.36
N PRO A 143 3.52 8.08 -7.38
CA PRO A 143 4.74 8.06 -6.59
C PRO A 143 4.47 7.97 -5.10
N ASN A 144 5.33 7.26 -4.37
CA ASN A 144 5.27 7.26 -2.92
C ASN A 144 5.50 8.67 -2.37
N GLY A 145 4.66 9.07 -1.43
CA GLY A 145 4.86 10.30 -0.67
C GLY A 145 5.97 10.15 0.38
N TYR A 146 6.33 11.26 0.99
CA TYR A 146 7.24 11.30 2.15
C TYR A 146 6.63 12.15 3.27
N ASN A 147 7.07 11.91 4.49
CA ASN A 147 6.64 12.69 5.64
C ASN A 147 7.56 13.90 5.80
N GLU A 148 7.05 15.10 5.49
CA GLU A 148 7.81 16.36 5.59
C GLU A 148 8.28 16.69 7.01
N GLN A 149 7.59 16.21 8.03
CA GLN A 149 7.99 16.40 9.43
C GLN A 149 9.23 15.57 9.78
N LEU A 150 9.40 14.39 9.16
CA LEU A 150 10.54 13.51 9.35
C LEU A 150 11.71 13.84 8.41
N PHE A 151 11.42 14.37 7.22
CA PHE A 151 12.39 14.64 6.17
C PHE A 151 12.44 16.14 5.84
N ASN A 152 12.64 16.99 6.86
CA ASN A 152 12.80 18.42 6.66
C ASN A 152 14.28 18.77 6.40
N LYS A 153 14.51 19.92 5.72
CA LYS A 153 15.86 20.40 5.38
C LYS A 153 16.62 21.04 6.53
N GLU A 154 15.95 21.29 7.65
CA GLU A 154 16.48 22.04 8.80
C GLU A 154 17.20 21.16 9.82
N GLU A 155 17.00 19.83 9.76
CA GLU A 155 17.73 18.89 10.60
C GLU A 155 19.24 18.87 10.21
N PRO A 156 20.14 19.01 11.17
CA PRO A 156 21.57 18.92 10.89
C PRO A 156 21.88 17.53 10.33
N LYS A 157 22.46 17.49 9.17
CA LYS A 157 22.90 16.25 8.52
C LYS A 157 24.03 15.64 9.34
N SER A 158 23.72 14.70 10.22
CA SER A 158 24.73 13.83 10.80
C SER A 158 25.14 12.79 9.76
N LEU A 159 26.34 12.92 9.24
CA LEU A 159 26.89 11.88 8.37
C LEU A 159 27.18 10.63 9.21
N PRO A 160 26.97 9.42 8.65
CA PRO A 160 27.35 8.19 9.31
C PRO A 160 28.82 8.23 9.74
N TYR A 161 29.13 7.60 10.87
CA TYR A 161 30.49 7.56 11.42
C TYR A 161 31.51 7.12 10.37
N GLY A 162 32.58 7.92 10.19
CA GLY A 162 33.66 7.64 9.25
C GLY A 162 33.48 8.24 7.84
N ILE A 163 32.38 8.96 7.58
CA ILE A 163 32.19 9.70 6.32
C ILE A 163 32.70 11.14 6.50
N ASP A 164 33.66 11.52 5.67
CA ASP A 164 34.22 12.88 5.64
C ASP A 164 33.30 13.79 4.82
N SER A 165 32.72 14.81 5.48
CA SER A 165 31.81 15.78 4.87
C SER A 165 32.43 16.60 3.72
N ASN A 166 33.77 16.65 3.63
CA ASN A 166 34.48 17.40 2.61
C ASN A 166 34.69 16.61 1.31
N LYS A 167 34.19 15.38 1.23
CA LYS A 167 34.35 14.50 0.05
C LYS A 167 33.07 14.32 -0.77
N PHE A 168 32.02 15.09 -0.43
CA PHE A 168 30.74 15.09 -1.15
C PHE A 168 30.33 16.50 -1.56
#